data_f1d19de348e5b3ee00f6d77dc64ce623
#
_entry.id   f1d19de348e5b3ee00f6d77dc64ce623
#
_cell.length_a   1.000
_cell.length_b   1.000
_cell.length_c   1.000
_cell.angle_alpha   90.00
_cell.angle_beta   90.00
_cell.angle_gamma   90.00
#
_symmetry.space_group_name_H-M   'P 1'
#
loop_
_entity.id
_entity.type
_entity.pdbx_description
1 polymer ?
#
loop_
_entity_poly.entity_id
_entity_poly.type
_entity_poly.pdbx_seq_one_letter_code
_entity_poly.pdbx_strand_id
1 'polypeptide(L)'
;IMTGKDIALANKETLVAGGNLIMDLAAHKGVKILPVDSEHSAIFQCLEGNQGRKVRRILLTASGGPFRGYSIDQLERVSLKEALNHPKWNMGRKITIDSATMMNKGLEVIEAKWLFDIEPSKIDVHVHPESIVHSMVEFDDTSIIAQLGLPDMRIPISLALGYPDRLHYSGKSLNMFEDGASLHFEKPDTDVFQCLRMAYEAILSGGSYPILLNGANEELVAMILDGKIEFLDIQKSLRRLMDEHRSVVPTTIEDILEIDRESRAKARELFR
;
A
#
# COMPACT_ATOMS: atom_id res chain seq x y z
N ILE A 1 -16.16 -3.86 14.07
CA ILE A 1 -16.82 -5.04 13.47
C ILE A 1 -17.79 -5.68 14.46
N MET A 2 -17.35 -6.03 15.67
CA MET A 2 -18.20 -6.74 16.68
C MET A 2 -19.50 -6.00 17.02
N THR A 3 -19.56 -4.69 16.86
CA THR A 3 -20.76 -3.86 17.11
C THR A 3 -21.65 -3.67 15.88
N GLY A 4 -21.36 -4.34 14.76
CA GLY A 4 -22.14 -4.26 13.51
C GLY A 4 -22.00 -2.92 12.78
N LYS A 5 -20.90 -2.18 12.99
CA LYS A 5 -20.65 -0.90 12.31
C LYS A 5 -19.76 -1.11 11.11
N ASP A 6 -20.10 -0.49 9.98
CA ASP A 6 -19.24 -0.37 8.82
C ASP A 6 -17.98 0.45 9.17
N ILE A 7 -16.88 0.15 8.50
CA ILE A 7 -15.57 0.73 8.78
C ILE A 7 -15.06 1.47 7.55
N ALA A 8 -14.78 2.76 7.69
CA ALA A 8 -13.93 3.51 6.76
C ALA A 8 -12.46 3.27 7.15
N LEU A 9 -11.80 2.35 6.46
CA LEU A 9 -10.46 1.88 6.82
C LEU A 9 -9.37 2.76 6.19
N ALA A 10 -8.66 3.52 7.03
CA ALA A 10 -7.53 4.35 6.63
C ALA A 10 -6.17 3.72 6.97
N ASN A 11 -6.12 2.78 7.91
CA ASN A 11 -4.90 2.12 8.35
C ASN A 11 -4.71 0.80 7.60
N LYS A 12 -3.92 0.83 6.52
CA LYS A 12 -3.64 -0.36 5.69
C LYS A 12 -2.93 -1.47 6.45
N GLU A 13 -2.11 -1.11 7.44
CA GLU A 13 -1.33 -2.06 8.23
C GLU A 13 -2.23 -3.05 8.99
N THR A 14 -3.46 -2.67 9.28
CA THR A 14 -4.48 -3.57 9.87
C THR A 14 -4.75 -4.76 8.96
N LEU A 15 -4.92 -4.55 7.65
CA LEU A 15 -5.13 -5.64 6.69
C LEU A 15 -3.83 -6.34 6.31
N VAL A 16 -2.71 -5.64 6.33
CA VAL A 16 -1.39 -6.27 6.10
C VAL A 16 -1.12 -7.32 7.18
N ALA A 17 -1.36 -6.99 8.44
CA ALA A 17 -1.06 -7.88 9.56
C ALA A 17 -2.16 -8.92 9.82
N GLY A 18 -3.44 -8.55 9.66
CA GLY A 18 -4.57 -9.38 10.10
C GLY A 18 -5.66 -9.57 9.05
N GLY A 19 -5.35 -9.39 7.76
CA GLY A 19 -6.35 -9.32 6.70
C GLY A 19 -7.33 -10.50 6.67
N ASN A 20 -6.86 -11.74 6.80
CA ASN A 20 -7.73 -12.91 6.83
C ASN A 20 -8.72 -12.86 8.01
N LEU A 21 -8.22 -12.63 9.23
CA LEU A 21 -9.07 -12.59 10.43
C LEU A 21 -10.08 -11.43 10.37
N ILE A 22 -9.65 -10.28 9.88
CA ILE A 22 -10.48 -9.07 9.79
C ILE A 22 -11.56 -9.23 8.72
N MET A 23 -11.21 -9.72 7.53
CA MET A 23 -12.17 -9.89 6.44
C MET A 23 -13.17 -11.01 6.73
N ASP A 24 -12.73 -12.12 7.29
CA ASP A 24 -13.60 -13.21 7.73
C ASP A 24 -14.60 -12.72 8.79
N LEU A 25 -14.13 -11.98 9.78
CA LEU A 25 -15.00 -11.43 10.83
C LEU A 25 -15.99 -10.41 10.26
N ALA A 26 -15.56 -9.56 9.33
CA ALA A 26 -16.42 -8.58 8.67
C ALA A 26 -17.54 -9.28 7.87
N ALA A 27 -17.17 -10.32 7.10
CA ALA A 27 -18.13 -11.12 6.35
C ALA A 27 -19.16 -11.82 7.26
N HIS A 28 -18.73 -12.46 8.35
CA HIS A 28 -19.61 -13.10 9.32
C HIS A 28 -20.58 -12.13 10.01
N LYS A 29 -20.17 -10.89 10.20
CA LYS A 29 -20.99 -9.84 10.84
C LYS A 29 -21.80 -9.02 9.85
N GLY A 30 -21.62 -9.22 8.55
CA GLY A 30 -22.26 -8.40 7.50
C GLY A 30 -21.81 -6.94 7.52
N VAL A 31 -20.59 -6.67 7.99
CA VAL A 31 -20.00 -5.34 8.11
C VAL A 31 -19.18 -5.04 6.85
N LYS A 32 -19.33 -3.86 6.29
CA LYS A 32 -18.53 -3.39 5.15
C LYS A 32 -17.22 -2.77 5.63
N ILE A 33 -16.14 -3.06 4.90
CA ILE A 33 -14.87 -2.36 5.04
C ILE A 33 -14.71 -1.50 3.79
N LEU A 34 -14.80 -0.19 3.96
CA LEU A 34 -14.73 0.80 2.89
C LEU A 34 -13.31 1.39 2.85
N PRO A 35 -12.60 1.30 1.72
CA PRO A 35 -11.23 1.79 1.65
C PRO A 35 -11.17 3.32 1.66
N VAL A 36 -10.25 3.85 2.45
CA VAL A 36 -9.89 5.28 2.49
C VAL A 36 -8.59 5.54 1.75
N ASP A 37 -7.69 4.55 1.66
CA ASP A 37 -6.51 4.68 0.82
C ASP A 37 -6.91 5.02 -0.62
N SER A 38 -6.24 6.01 -1.24
CA SER A 38 -6.68 6.60 -2.52
C SER A 38 -6.73 5.59 -3.64
N GLU A 39 -5.76 4.72 -3.74
CA GLU A 39 -5.68 3.68 -4.75
C GLU A 39 -6.76 2.61 -4.57
N HIS A 40 -6.99 2.19 -3.33
CA HIS A 40 -8.02 1.20 -3.03
C HIS A 40 -9.43 1.78 -3.18
N SER A 41 -9.63 3.04 -2.81
CA SER A 41 -10.87 3.78 -3.09
C SER A 41 -11.13 3.86 -4.61
N ALA A 42 -10.10 4.06 -5.42
CA ALA A 42 -10.21 4.07 -6.87
C ALA A 42 -10.62 2.71 -7.43
N ILE A 43 -9.97 1.63 -6.97
CA ILE A 43 -10.33 0.25 -7.36
C ILE A 43 -11.78 -0.06 -6.97
N PHE A 44 -12.15 0.27 -5.73
CA PHE A 44 -13.53 0.10 -5.23
C PHE A 44 -14.55 0.78 -6.14
N GLN A 45 -14.29 2.03 -6.56
CA GLN A 45 -15.16 2.78 -7.48
C GLN A 45 -15.25 2.15 -8.88
N CYS A 46 -14.14 1.58 -9.38
CA CYS A 46 -14.14 0.86 -10.65
C CYS A 46 -14.98 -0.41 -10.58
N LEU A 47 -14.99 -1.10 -9.44
CA LEU A 47 -15.73 -2.33 -9.21
C LEU A 47 -17.23 -2.09 -8.97
N GLU A 48 -17.61 -1.01 -8.28
CA GLU A 48 -18.99 -0.68 -7.91
C GLU A 48 -19.93 -0.65 -9.12
N GLY A 49 -19.51 0.01 -10.20
CA GLY A 49 -20.30 0.05 -11.44
C GLY A 49 -20.27 -1.24 -12.27
N ASN A 50 -19.51 -2.25 -11.83
CA ASN A 50 -19.23 -3.48 -12.59
C ASN A 50 -19.40 -4.74 -11.72
N GLN A 51 -20.29 -4.70 -10.77
CA GLN A 51 -20.56 -5.82 -9.86
C GLN A 51 -20.89 -7.12 -10.61
N GLY A 52 -20.31 -8.23 -10.17
CA GLY A 52 -20.47 -9.54 -10.78
C GLY A 52 -19.70 -9.77 -12.07
N ARG A 53 -18.98 -8.78 -12.59
CA ARG A 53 -18.08 -8.94 -13.73
C ARG A 53 -16.75 -9.52 -13.28
N LYS A 54 -16.17 -10.38 -14.13
CA LYS A 54 -14.92 -11.03 -13.82
C LYS A 54 -13.73 -10.09 -14.02
N VAL A 55 -13.01 -9.86 -12.93
CA VAL A 55 -11.77 -9.07 -12.92
C VAL A 55 -10.63 -9.94 -13.48
N ARG A 56 -9.93 -9.42 -14.48
CA ARG A 56 -8.71 -10.02 -15.02
C ARG A 56 -7.51 -9.68 -14.14
N ARG A 57 -7.32 -8.38 -13.83
CA ARG A 57 -6.28 -7.88 -12.92
C ARG A 57 -6.59 -6.48 -12.41
N ILE A 58 -5.94 -6.13 -11.33
CA ILE A 58 -5.87 -4.77 -10.80
C ILE A 58 -4.57 -4.12 -11.29
N LEU A 59 -4.65 -2.87 -11.74
CA LEU A 59 -3.52 -2.04 -12.13
C LEU A 59 -3.36 -0.95 -11.06
N LEU A 60 -2.54 -1.25 -10.06
CA LEU A 60 -2.31 -0.41 -8.88
C LEU A 60 -1.28 0.66 -9.21
N THR A 61 -1.66 1.94 -9.19
CA THR A 61 -0.74 3.02 -9.54
C THR A 61 0.13 3.45 -8.34
N ALA A 62 1.30 3.98 -8.63
CA ALA A 62 2.25 4.50 -7.66
C ALA A 62 2.88 5.79 -8.20
N SER A 63 3.15 6.78 -7.36
CA SER A 63 3.91 7.97 -7.79
C SER A 63 5.37 7.65 -8.18
N GLY A 64 5.90 6.53 -7.68
CA GLY A 64 7.29 6.14 -7.80
C GLY A 64 8.22 6.77 -6.74
N GLY A 65 7.67 7.62 -5.87
CA GLY A 65 8.44 8.28 -4.80
C GLY A 65 9.46 9.31 -5.31
N PRO A 66 10.26 9.89 -4.40
CA PRO A 66 11.24 10.93 -4.74
C PRO A 66 12.46 10.41 -5.52
N PHE A 67 12.71 9.10 -5.49
CA PHE A 67 13.91 8.49 -6.07
C PHE A 67 13.65 7.69 -7.35
N ARG A 68 12.51 7.92 -8.02
CA ARG A 68 12.18 7.29 -9.29
C ARG A 68 13.32 7.47 -10.29
N GLY A 69 13.81 6.36 -10.88
CA GLY A 69 14.90 6.35 -11.85
C GLY A 69 16.30 6.38 -11.26
N TYR A 70 16.47 6.36 -9.93
CA TYR A 70 17.78 6.25 -9.29
C TYR A 70 18.34 4.84 -9.39
N SER A 71 19.67 4.74 -9.51
CA SER A 71 20.41 3.48 -9.32
C SER A 71 20.70 3.22 -7.84
N ILE A 72 21.11 1.98 -7.52
CA ILE A 72 21.55 1.60 -6.16
C ILE A 72 22.69 2.53 -5.67
N ASP A 73 23.69 2.83 -6.50
CA ASP A 73 24.82 3.71 -6.14
C ASP A 73 24.36 5.14 -5.81
N GLN A 74 23.28 5.60 -6.46
CA GLN A 74 22.69 6.89 -6.13
C GLN A 74 21.92 6.83 -4.80
N LEU A 75 21.19 5.72 -4.54
CA LEU A 75 20.47 5.53 -3.29
C LEU A 75 21.38 5.39 -2.06
N GLU A 76 22.64 4.95 -2.22
CA GLU A 76 23.64 4.93 -1.15
C GLU A 76 24.00 6.31 -0.60
N ARG A 77 23.72 7.36 -1.37
CA ARG A 77 24.13 8.74 -1.05
C ARG A 77 22.97 9.66 -0.68
N VAL A 78 21.74 9.14 -0.70
CA VAL A 78 20.56 9.96 -0.42
C VAL A 78 20.48 10.30 1.06
N SER A 79 20.09 11.54 1.33
CA SER A 79 19.85 12.01 2.69
C SER A 79 18.39 11.74 3.13
N LEU A 80 18.18 11.68 4.43
CA LEU A 80 16.83 11.65 5.01
C LEU A 80 15.95 12.82 4.52
N LYS A 81 16.55 14.01 4.34
CA LYS A 81 15.83 15.18 3.86
C LYS A 81 15.30 14.98 2.43
N GLU A 82 16.08 14.36 1.55
CA GLU A 82 15.65 14.03 0.18
C GLU A 82 14.56 12.96 0.20
N ALA A 83 14.70 11.92 1.03
CA ALA A 83 13.71 10.86 1.19
C ALA A 83 12.36 11.40 1.71
N LEU A 84 12.36 12.46 2.51
CA LEU A 84 11.15 13.12 3.03
C LEU A 84 10.54 14.14 2.07
N ASN A 85 11.14 14.38 0.90
CA ASN A 85 10.65 15.35 -0.07
C ASN A 85 9.84 14.69 -1.19
N HIS A 86 8.60 14.29 -0.88
CA HIS A 86 7.74 13.64 -1.87
C HIS A 86 7.29 14.64 -2.96
N PRO A 87 7.36 14.29 -4.27
CA PRO A 87 7.15 15.25 -5.37
C PRO A 87 5.70 15.73 -5.53
N LYS A 88 4.70 14.98 -5.08
CA LYS A 88 3.27 15.25 -5.33
C LYS A 88 2.43 15.35 -4.06
N TRP A 89 2.71 14.54 -3.05
CA TRP A 89 1.90 14.43 -1.85
C TRP A 89 2.59 15.07 -0.65
N ASN A 90 1.81 15.79 0.15
CA ASN A 90 2.25 16.22 1.49
C ASN A 90 1.68 15.22 2.51
N MET A 91 2.54 14.36 3.03
CA MET A 91 2.16 13.21 3.86
C MET A 91 2.94 13.20 5.18
N GLY A 92 2.51 12.33 6.10
CA GLY A 92 3.27 12.04 7.32
C GLY A 92 4.67 11.47 7.00
N ARG A 93 5.60 11.63 7.93
CA ARG A 93 7.02 11.24 7.72
C ARG A 93 7.17 9.73 7.42
N LYS A 94 6.45 8.86 8.12
CA LYS A 94 6.51 7.40 7.93
C LYS A 94 6.12 6.99 6.51
N ILE A 95 4.93 7.37 6.07
CA ILE A 95 4.43 7.00 4.73
C ILE A 95 5.27 7.63 3.62
N THR A 96 5.94 8.77 3.87
CA THR A 96 6.85 9.39 2.90
C THR A 96 8.10 8.52 2.70
N ILE A 97 8.69 7.96 3.76
CA ILE A 97 9.79 6.99 3.66
C ILE A 97 9.31 5.71 2.97
N ASP A 98 8.13 5.19 3.32
CA ASP A 98 7.55 4.02 2.65
C ASP A 98 7.33 4.26 1.15
N SER A 99 6.94 5.47 0.75
CA SER A 99 6.85 5.84 -0.65
C SER A 99 8.22 5.86 -1.33
N ALA A 100 9.23 6.41 -0.66
CA ALA A 100 10.60 6.48 -1.17
C ALA A 100 11.23 5.09 -1.40
N THR A 101 10.91 4.11 -0.54
CA THR A 101 11.39 2.72 -0.65
C THR A 101 10.48 1.83 -1.52
N MET A 102 9.35 2.32 -2.00
CA MET A 102 8.26 1.55 -2.60
C MET A 102 7.59 0.54 -1.63
N MET A 103 7.89 0.57 -0.34
CA MET A 103 7.21 -0.26 0.66
C MET A 103 5.73 0.10 0.77
N ASN A 104 5.37 1.39 0.70
CA ASN A 104 3.96 1.79 0.72
C ASN A 104 3.15 1.02 -0.32
N LYS A 105 3.67 0.95 -1.55
CA LYS A 105 3.01 0.21 -2.63
C LYS A 105 3.03 -1.30 -2.39
N GLY A 106 4.05 -1.82 -1.75
CA GLY A 106 4.09 -3.21 -1.31
C GLY A 106 2.99 -3.54 -0.29
N LEU A 107 2.81 -2.69 0.73
CA LEU A 107 1.73 -2.84 1.72
C LEU A 107 0.35 -2.72 1.07
N GLU A 108 0.21 -1.85 0.07
CA GLU A 108 -1.02 -1.69 -0.70
C GLU A 108 -1.36 -2.91 -1.57
N VAL A 109 -0.38 -3.62 -2.11
CA VAL A 109 -0.60 -4.91 -2.80
C VAL A 109 -1.22 -5.93 -1.82
N ILE A 110 -0.71 -6.00 -0.60
CA ILE A 110 -1.24 -6.89 0.43
C ILE A 110 -2.66 -6.48 0.84
N GLU A 111 -2.90 -5.19 1.03
CA GLU A 111 -4.23 -4.64 1.34
C GLU A 111 -5.25 -4.95 0.23
N ALA A 112 -4.88 -4.73 -1.04
CA ALA A 112 -5.74 -5.01 -2.20
C ALA A 112 -6.15 -6.49 -2.28
N LYS A 113 -5.21 -7.42 -2.00
CA LYS A 113 -5.51 -8.86 -1.92
C LYS A 113 -6.67 -9.13 -0.96
N TRP A 114 -6.65 -8.52 0.21
CA TRP A 114 -7.67 -8.75 1.22
C TRP A 114 -8.98 -8.02 0.93
N LEU A 115 -8.94 -6.75 0.56
CA LEU A 115 -10.13 -5.94 0.30
C LEU A 115 -10.96 -6.45 -0.88
N PHE A 116 -10.30 -6.94 -1.93
CA PHE A 116 -10.96 -7.29 -3.20
C PHE A 116 -10.95 -8.79 -3.48
N ASP A 117 -10.45 -9.60 -2.53
CA ASP A 117 -10.32 -11.05 -2.65
C ASP A 117 -9.71 -11.48 -4.01
N ILE A 118 -8.59 -10.85 -4.36
CA ILE A 118 -7.89 -11.10 -5.62
C ILE A 118 -6.52 -11.72 -5.37
N GLU A 119 -6.11 -12.65 -6.24
CA GLU A 119 -4.79 -13.24 -6.16
C GLU A 119 -3.68 -12.21 -6.37
N PRO A 120 -2.61 -12.20 -5.56
CA PRO A 120 -1.50 -11.24 -5.70
C PRO A 120 -0.86 -11.22 -7.09
N SER A 121 -0.86 -12.36 -7.79
CA SER A 121 -0.39 -12.47 -9.18
C SER A 121 -1.22 -11.72 -10.21
N LYS A 122 -2.41 -11.24 -9.80
CA LYS A 122 -3.32 -10.42 -10.61
C LYS A 122 -3.31 -8.95 -10.19
N ILE A 123 -2.37 -8.54 -9.37
CA ILE A 123 -2.18 -7.15 -8.97
C ILE A 123 -0.87 -6.68 -9.59
N ASP A 124 -0.95 -5.79 -10.57
CA ASP A 124 0.22 -5.22 -11.25
C ASP A 124 0.44 -3.79 -10.79
N VAL A 125 1.66 -3.47 -10.37
CA VAL A 125 2.04 -2.10 -9.99
C VAL A 125 2.50 -1.32 -11.22
N HIS A 126 1.95 -0.13 -11.40
CA HIS A 126 2.28 0.81 -12.46
C HIS A 126 2.76 2.13 -11.85
N VAL A 127 3.99 2.53 -12.14
CA VAL A 127 4.48 3.86 -11.73
C VAL A 127 3.85 4.91 -12.62
N HIS A 128 3.13 5.86 -12.01
CA HIS A 128 2.41 6.95 -12.67
C HIS A 128 2.77 8.28 -11.97
N PRO A 129 3.80 8.99 -12.47
CA PRO A 129 4.37 10.14 -11.77
C PRO A 129 3.42 11.32 -11.60
N GLU A 130 2.45 11.48 -12.51
CA GLU A 130 1.47 12.55 -12.45
C GLU A 130 0.51 12.37 -11.28
N SER A 131 0.28 11.13 -10.84
CA SER A 131 -0.67 10.76 -9.76
C SER A 131 -2.11 11.24 -10.04
N ILE A 132 -2.52 11.30 -11.31
CA ILE A 132 -3.88 11.67 -11.76
C ILE A 132 -4.77 10.43 -11.84
N VAL A 133 -4.25 9.32 -12.37
CA VAL A 133 -4.92 8.02 -12.31
C VAL A 133 -4.59 7.39 -10.97
N HIS A 134 -5.61 7.24 -10.12
CA HIS A 134 -5.41 6.69 -8.77
C HIS A 134 -5.38 5.16 -8.71
N SER A 135 -5.99 4.47 -9.63
CA SER A 135 -5.80 3.04 -10.00
C SER A 135 -6.82 2.63 -11.06
N MET A 136 -6.68 1.40 -11.56
CA MET A 136 -7.48 0.88 -12.66
C MET A 136 -7.82 -0.60 -12.42
N VAL A 137 -8.90 -1.06 -13.06
CA VAL A 137 -9.27 -2.48 -13.09
C VAL A 137 -9.43 -2.91 -14.55
N GLU A 138 -8.74 -3.98 -14.93
CA GLU A 138 -8.91 -4.65 -16.21
C GLU A 138 -9.87 -5.83 -16.04
N PHE A 139 -10.90 -5.90 -16.89
CA PHE A 139 -11.89 -6.96 -16.91
C PHE A 139 -11.55 -8.04 -17.95
N ASP A 140 -12.26 -9.18 -17.92
CA ASP A 140 -12.01 -10.31 -18.85
C ASP A 140 -12.21 -9.96 -20.33
N ASP A 141 -13.03 -8.95 -20.63
CA ASP A 141 -13.22 -8.42 -21.98
C ASP A 141 -12.09 -7.48 -22.43
N THR A 142 -11.02 -7.37 -21.63
CA THR A 142 -9.87 -6.49 -21.83
C THR A 142 -10.13 -4.98 -21.66
N SER A 143 -11.36 -4.58 -21.32
CA SER A 143 -11.63 -3.19 -20.98
C SER A 143 -10.96 -2.79 -19.67
N ILE A 144 -10.45 -1.56 -19.60
CA ILE A 144 -9.84 -0.97 -18.40
C ILE A 144 -10.72 0.18 -17.94
N ILE A 145 -11.15 0.11 -16.67
CA ILE A 145 -11.85 1.20 -16.00
C ILE A 145 -10.89 1.85 -15.01
N ALA A 146 -10.81 3.17 -15.03
CA ALA A 146 -9.91 3.96 -14.19
C ALA A 146 -10.67 5.04 -13.43
N GLN A 147 -10.23 5.33 -12.20
CA GLN A 147 -10.66 6.50 -11.48
C GLN A 147 -9.56 7.56 -11.54
N LEU A 148 -9.93 8.78 -11.94
CA LEU A 148 -9.04 9.92 -12.09
C LEU A 148 -9.46 11.05 -11.16
N GLY A 149 -8.47 11.81 -10.68
CA GLY A 149 -8.70 13.00 -9.86
C GLY A 149 -7.38 13.71 -9.53
N LEU A 150 -7.49 14.91 -8.98
CA LEU A 150 -6.35 15.55 -8.35
C LEU A 150 -5.99 14.82 -7.04
N PRO A 151 -4.70 14.80 -6.63
CA PRO A 151 -4.28 14.19 -5.38
C PRO A 151 -4.89 14.91 -4.15
N ASP A 152 -6.01 14.39 -3.64
CA ASP A 152 -6.71 14.96 -2.50
C ASP A 152 -7.43 13.87 -1.69
N MET A 153 -6.97 13.63 -0.47
CA MET A 153 -7.55 12.63 0.43
C MET A 153 -8.98 12.90 0.85
N ARG A 154 -9.47 14.14 0.72
CA ARG A 154 -10.87 14.47 1.04
C ARG A 154 -11.84 13.71 0.15
N ILE A 155 -11.46 13.38 -1.08
CA ILE A 155 -12.29 12.63 -2.04
C ILE A 155 -12.54 11.19 -1.54
N PRO A 156 -11.54 10.34 -1.31
CA PRO A 156 -11.77 8.99 -0.81
C PRO A 156 -12.35 8.97 0.61
N ILE A 157 -11.97 9.89 1.48
CA ILE A 157 -12.56 10.02 2.83
C ILE A 157 -14.06 10.31 2.74
N SER A 158 -14.46 11.30 1.93
CA SER A 158 -15.88 11.66 1.78
C SER A 158 -16.69 10.55 1.14
N LEU A 159 -16.11 9.79 0.20
CA LEU A 159 -16.77 8.63 -0.37
C LEU A 159 -17.01 7.54 0.68
N ALA A 160 -16.00 7.20 1.47
CA ALA A 160 -16.13 6.18 2.50
C ALA A 160 -17.13 6.55 3.60
N LEU A 161 -17.21 7.83 3.97
CA LEU A 161 -18.15 8.33 4.98
C LEU A 161 -19.57 8.56 4.45
N GLY A 162 -19.72 8.87 3.17
CA GLY A 162 -21.02 9.13 2.54
C GLY A 162 -21.64 7.93 1.83
N TYR A 163 -20.88 6.84 1.70
CA TYR A 163 -21.31 5.68 0.92
C TYR A 163 -22.72 5.18 1.30
N PRO A 164 -23.63 4.89 0.32
CA PRO A 164 -23.36 4.78 -1.12
C PRO A 164 -23.40 6.09 -1.91
N ASP A 165 -23.71 7.21 -1.26
CA ASP A 165 -23.85 8.50 -1.93
C ASP A 165 -22.49 9.18 -2.16
N ARG A 166 -22.42 10.01 -3.22
CA ARG A 166 -21.29 10.90 -3.44
C ARG A 166 -21.59 12.27 -2.85
N LEU A 167 -20.83 12.65 -1.83
CA LEU A 167 -20.97 13.94 -1.18
C LEU A 167 -20.45 15.07 -2.09
N HIS A 168 -21.05 16.25 -1.97
CA HIS A 168 -20.58 17.42 -2.71
C HIS A 168 -19.16 17.80 -2.27
N TYR A 169 -18.27 18.01 -3.25
CA TYR A 169 -16.91 18.46 -3.04
C TYR A 169 -16.69 19.83 -3.68
N SER A 170 -16.27 20.82 -2.90
CA SER A 170 -16.06 22.21 -3.32
C SER A 170 -14.62 22.53 -3.73
N GLY A 171 -13.74 21.53 -3.83
CA GLY A 171 -12.36 21.71 -4.22
C GLY A 171 -12.18 21.88 -5.73
N LYS A 172 -10.91 22.03 -6.16
CA LYS A 172 -10.54 22.15 -7.58
C LYS A 172 -10.89 20.83 -8.31
N SER A 173 -11.55 20.96 -9.46
CA SER A 173 -11.77 19.83 -10.38
C SER A 173 -10.54 19.57 -11.23
N LEU A 174 -10.35 18.31 -11.63
CA LEU A 174 -9.33 17.93 -12.60
C LEU A 174 -9.64 18.57 -13.97
N ASN A 175 -8.67 19.29 -14.54
CA ASN A 175 -8.74 19.79 -15.90
C ASN A 175 -7.99 18.84 -16.84
N MET A 176 -8.71 18.12 -17.71
CA MET A 176 -8.12 17.14 -18.63
C MET A 176 -7.22 17.78 -19.71
N PHE A 177 -7.37 19.08 -19.97
CA PHE A 177 -6.53 19.79 -20.94
C PHE A 177 -5.22 20.32 -20.34
N GLU A 178 -5.11 20.35 -19.02
CA GLU A 178 -3.93 20.84 -18.26
C GLU A 178 -3.34 19.71 -17.41
N ASP A 179 -4.01 19.37 -16.29
CA ASP A 179 -3.54 18.40 -15.31
C ASP A 179 -3.50 16.97 -15.89
N GLY A 180 -4.47 16.61 -16.76
CA GLY A 180 -4.63 15.30 -17.39
C GLY A 180 -4.17 15.22 -18.84
N ALA A 181 -3.48 16.24 -19.36
CA ALA A 181 -3.08 16.30 -20.77
C ALA A 181 -2.08 15.22 -21.19
N SER A 182 -1.27 14.72 -20.26
CA SER A 182 -0.30 13.63 -20.47
C SER A 182 -0.30 12.73 -19.26
N LEU A 183 -0.44 11.43 -19.50
CA LEU A 183 -0.44 10.39 -18.48
C LEU A 183 0.61 9.34 -18.86
N HIS A 184 1.62 9.17 -18.00
CA HIS A 184 2.71 8.24 -18.24
C HIS A 184 2.63 7.07 -17.28
N PHE A 185 3.00 5.88 -17.77
CA PHE A 185 3.05 4.67 -16.97
C PHE A 185 4.37 3.94 -17.24
N GLU A 186 5.05 3.54 -16.16
CA GLU A 186 6.33 2.86 -16.19
C GLU A 186 6.25 1.58 -15.34
N LYS A 187 7.10 0.61 -15.65
CA LYS A 187 7.27 -0.55 -14.77
C LYS A 187 8.07 -0.15 -13.54
N PRO A 188 7.71 -0.64 -12.35
CA PRO A 188 8.53 -0.43 -11.16
C PRO A 188 9.86 -1.17 -11.30
N ASP A 189 10.95 -0.54 -10.90
CA ASP A 189 12.26 -1.18 -10.80
C ASP A 189 12.37 -1.92 -9.46
N THR A 190 12.01 -3.21 -9.47
CA THR A 190 12.02 -4.04 -8.26
C THR A 190 13.41 -4.56 -7.90
N ASP A 191 14.42 -4.37 -8.73
CA ASP A 191 15.80 -4.71 -8.42
C ASP A 191 16.45 -3.59 -7.60
N VAL A 192 16.11 -2.35 -7.89
CA VAL A 192 16.53 -1.18 -7.10
C VAL A 192 15.66 -1.02 -5.85
N PHE A 193 14.33 -1.06 -6.01
CA PHE A 193 13.37 -0.88 -4.91
C PHE A 193 12.81 -2.24 -4.44
N GLN A 194 13.64 -2.97 -3.71
CA GLN A 194 13.36 -4.37 -3.35
C GLN A 194 12.18 -4.53 -2.38
N CYS A 195 11.78 -3.48 -1.65
CA CYS A 195 10.68 -3.54 -0.71
C CYS A 195 9.36 -3.94 -1.38
N LEU A 196 9.10 -3.50 -2.62
CA LEU A 196 7.93 -3.92 -3.38
C LEU A 196 7.96 -5.43 -3.68
N ARG A 197 9.11 -5.96 -4.13
CA ARG A 197 9.28 -7.40 -4.38
C ARG A 197 9.08 -8.21 -3.10
N MET A 198 9.67 -7.77 -1.99
CA MET A 198 9.53 -8.43 -0.69
C MET A 198 8.08 -8.49 -0.21
N ALA A 199 7.27 -7.47 -0.50
CA ALA A 199 5.85 -7.50 -0.16
C ALA A 199 5.06 -8.56 -0.95
N TYR A 200 5.35 -8.73 -2.25
CA TYR A 200 4.79 -9.84 -3.03
C TYR A 200 5.24 -11.20 -2.48
N GLU A 201 6.53 -11.36 -2.17
CA GLU A 201 7.05 -12.58 -1.55
C GLU A 201 6.35 -12.87 -0.21
N ALA A 202 6.17 -11.86 0.63
CA ALA A 202 5.52 -12.01 1.92
C ALA A 202 4.06 -12.48 1.81
N ILE A 203 3.27 -11.85 0.94
CA ILE A 203 1.86 -12.24 0.80
C ILE A 203 1.70 -13.60 0.11
N LEU A 204 2.56 -13.96 -0.81
CA LEU A 204 2.57 -15.28 -1.46
C LEU A 204 3.01 -16.38 -0.51
N SER A 205 3.97 -16.11 0.38
CA SER A 205 4.41 -17.05 1.43
C SER A 205 3.36 -17.21 2.52
N GLY A 206 2.55 -16.18 2.77
CA GLY A 206 1.47 -16.21 3.75
C GLY A 206 1.94 -16.32 5.21
N GLY A 207 1.03 -16.78 6.08
CA GLY A 207 1.31 -16.91 7.51
C GLY A 207 1.77 -15.58 8.12
N SER A 208 2.86 -15.64 8.87
CA SER A 208 3.41 -14.48 9.59
C SER A 208 4.36 -13.59 8.77
N TYR A 209 4.63 -13.90 7.49
CA TYR A 209 5.51 -13.07 6.65
C TYR A 209 5.02 -11.63 6.48
N PRO A 210 3.72 -11.35 6.20
CA PRO A 210 3.25 -9.97 6.08
C PRO A 210 3.36 -9.20 7.42
N ILE A 211 3.16 -9.88 8.55
CA ILE A 211 3.27 -9.28 9.89
C ILE A 211 4.73 -8.92 10.17
N LEU A 212 5.66 -9.85 9.90
CA LEU A 212 7.09 -9.61 10.02
C LEU A 212 7.51 -8.40 9.17
N LEU A 213 7.14 -8.40 7.89
CA LEU A 213 7.50 -7.32 6.96
C LEU A 213 7.02 -5.98 7.47
N ASN A 214 5.75 -5.89 7.88
CA ASN A 214 5.18 -4.66 8.41
C ASN A 214 5.84 -4.23 9.70
N GLY A 215 5.91 -5.11 10.72
CA GLY A 215 6.47 -4.79 12.03
C GLY A 215 7.95 -4.38 11.97
N ALA A 216 8.75 -5.08 11.17
CA ALA A 216 10.14 -4.73 10.95
C ALA A 216 10.28 -3.40 10.21
N ASN A 217 9.49 -3.16 9.15
CA ASN A 217 9.50 -1.89 8.42
C ASN A 217 9.15 -0.71 9.31
N GLU A 218 8.12 -0.81 10.15
CA GLU A 218 7.73 0.22 11.12
C GLU A 218 8.92 0.64 12.01
N GLU A 219 9.67 -0.33 12.50
CA GLU A 219 10.83 -0.07 13.37
C GLU A 219 12.00 0.54 12.59
N LEU A 220 12.31 -0.01 11.41
CA LEU A 220 13.40 0.50 10.57
C LEU A 220 13.12 1.94 10.09
N VAL A 221 11.85 2.23 9.75
CA VAL A 221 11.44 3.60 9.42
C VAL A 221 11.57 4.53 10.62
N ALA A 222 11.25 4.10 11.82
CA ALA A 222 11.49 4.90 13.03
C ALA A 222 13.00 5.16 13.23
N MET A 223 13.84 4.16 12.99
CA MET A 223 15.29 4.29 13.14
C MET A 223 15.93 5.24 12.12
N ILE A 224 15.51 5.23 10.85
CA ILE A 224 16.01 6.21 9.87
C ILE A 224 15.52 7.63 10.21
N LEU A 225 14.29 7.78 10.66
CA LEU A 225 13.75 9.07 11.08
C LEU A 225 14.49 9.67 12.29
N ASP A 226 15.09 8.81 13.12
CA ASP A 226 15.96 9.16 14.24
C ASP A 226 17.44 9.33 13.84
N GLY A 227 17.78 9.09 12.57
CA GLY A 227 19.16 9.19 12.05
C GLY A 227 20.08 8.07 12.53
N LYS A 228 19.56 6.90 12.89
CA LYS A 228 20.32 5.75 13.40
C LYS A 228 20.79 4.80 12.31
N ILE A 229 20.15 4.81 11.16
CA ILE A 229 20.45 3.96 9.99
C ILE A 229 20.34 4.76 8.70
N GLU A 230 20.95 4.24 7.63
CA GLU A 230 20.93 4.82 6.29
C GLU A 230 19.73 4.28 5.47
N PHE A 231 19.44 4.94 4.33
CA PHE A 231 18.27 4.63 3.52
C PHE A 231 18.23 3.17 3.05
N LEU A 232 19.33 2.66 2.51
CA LEU A 232 19.39 1.29 2.01
C LEU A 232 19.41 0.23 3.11
N ASP A 233 19.68 0.59 4.37
CA ASP A 233 19.63 -0.35 5.49
C ASP A 233 18.23 -0.90 5.69
N ILE A 234 17.18 -0.15 5.32
CA ILE A 234 15.80 -0.63 5.39
C ILE A 234 15.64 -1.89 4.56
N GLN A 235 15.92 -1.83 3.26
CA GLN A 235 15.71 -3.01 2.39
C GLN A 235 16.69 -4.15 2.68
N LYS A 236 17.95 -3.87 3.05
CA LYS A 236 18.94 -4.87 3.43
C LYS A 236 18.50 -5.63 4.69
N SER A 237 18.02 -4.91 5.71
CA SER A 237 17.55 -5.49 6.96
C SER A 237 16.28 -6.31 6.79
N LEU A 238 15.30 -5.78 6.02
CA LEU A 238 14.07 -6.52 5.71
C LEU A 238 14.37 -7.83 4.98
N ARG A 239 15.26 -7.81 3.99
CA ARG A 239 15.67 -9.02 3.26
C ARG A 239 16.24 -10.05 4.22
N ARG A 240 17.20 -9.65 5.06
CA ARG A 240 17.80 -10.54 6.06
C ARG A 240 16.76 -11.15 7.00
N LEU A 241 15.87 -10.32 7.54
CA LEU A 241 14.84 -10.78 8.46
C LEU A 241 13.86 -11.75 7.79
N MET A 242 13.49 -11.51 6.53
CA MET A 242 12.64 -12.42 5.78
C MET A 242 13.32 -13.75 5.48
N ASP A 243 14.61 -13.75 5.15
CA ASP A 243 15.39 -14.96 4.86
C ASP A 243 15.58 -15.85 6.11
N GLU A 244 15.72 -15.22 7.29
CA GLU A 244 15.89 -15.91 8.57
C GLU A 244 14.54 -16.33 9.21
N HIS A 245 13.40 -15.82 8.66
CA HIS A 245 12.08 -16.03 9.26
C HIS A 245 11.55 -17.45 9.08
N ARG A 246 10.98 -17.96 10.17
CA ARG A 246 10.20 -19.19 10.15
C ARG A 246 8.73 -18.83 10.32
N SER A 247 7.95 -19.05 9.27
CA SER A 247 6.53 -18.68 9.27
C SER A 247 5.74 -19.51 10.27
N VAL A 248 4.83 -18.84 10.95
CA VAL A 248 3.76 -19.43 11.74
C VAL A 248 2.41 -18.92 11.22
N VAL A 249 1.33 -19.64 11.45
CA VAL A 249 -0.02 -19.21 11.06
C VAL A 249 -0.68 -18.58 12.27
N PRO A 250 -0.88 -17.24 12.31
CA PRO A 250 -1.60 -16.61 13.41
C PRO A 250 -3.10 -16.98 13.34
N THR A 251 -3.67 -17.31 14.48
CA THR A 251 -5.09 -17.70 14.60
C THR A 251 -5.90 -16.72 15.42
N THR A 252 -5.23 -15.85 16.16
CA THR A 252 -5.83 -14.84 17.04
C THR A 252 -5.18 -13.47 16.80
N ILE A 253 -5.84 -12.42 17.29
CA ILE A 253 -5.25 -11.08 17.31
C ILE A 253 -4.03 -11.02 18.23
N GLU A 254 -4.07 -11.74 19.31
CA GLU A 254 -2.95 -11.85 20.27
C GLU A 254 -1.70 -12.43 19.59
N ASP A 255 -1.85 -13.46 18.76
CA ASP A 255 -0.74 -14.02 17.95
C ASP A 255 -0.14 -12.95 17.03
N ILE A 256 -0.99 -12.18 16.34
CA ILE A 256 -0.55 -11.09 15.45
C ILE A 256 0.27 -10.04 16.22
N LEU A 257 -0.24 -9.61 17.37
CA LEU A 257 0.44 -8.61 18.21
C LEU A 257 1.77 -9.12 18.76
N GLU A 258 1.87 -10.42 19.11
CA GLU A 258 3.12 -11.02 19.55
C GLU A 258 4.15 -11.05 18.41
N ILE A 259 3.76 -11.53 17.22
CA ILE A 259 4.63 -11.60 16.05
C ILE A 259 5.10 -10.19 15.65
N ASP A 260 4.22 -9.17 15.65
CA ASP A 260 4.60 -7.77 15.37
C ASP A 260 5.66 -7.29 16.38
N ARG A 261 5.45 -7.53 17.68
CA ARG A 261 6.39 -7.15 18.74
C ARG A 261 7.76 -7.81 18.57
N GLU A 262 7.78 -9.11 18.27
CA GLU A 262 9.02 -9.85 18.00
C GLU A 262 9.73 -9.32 16.75
N SER A 263 8.97 -9.01 15.70
CA SER A 263 9.51 -8.50 14.44
C SER A 263 10.19 -7.14 14.63
N ARG A 264 9.57 -6.26 15.39
CA ARG A 264 10.18 -4.97 15.81
C ARG A 264 11.43 -5.16 16.66
N ALA A 265 11.42 -6.12 17.58
CA ALA A 265 12.59 -6.43 18.40
C ALA A 265 13.76 -6.93 17.57
N LYS A 266 13.52 -7.88 16.66
CA LYS A 266 14.53 -8.40 15.72
C LYS A 266 15.12 -7.29 14.83
N ALA A 267 14.30 -6.38 14.32
CA ALA A 267 14.79 -5.24 13.54
C ALA A 267 15.75 -4.35 14.36
N ARG A 268 15.42 -4.06 15.63
CA ARG A 268 16.32 -3.29 16.52
C ARG A 268 17.63 -4.01 16.81
N GLU A 269 17.61 -5.33 16.93
CA GLU A 269 18.79 -6.14 17.26
C GLU A 269 19.85 -6.13 16.15
N LEU A 270 19.48 -5.88 14.91
CA LEU A 270 20.42 -5.78 13.78
C LEU A 270 21.40 -4.60 13.91
N PHE A 271 21.10 -3.60 14.74
CA PHE A 271 21.86 -2.36 14.88
C PHE A 271 22.32 -2.09 16.32
N ARG A 272 22.40 -3.14 17.14
CA ARG A 272 22.99 -3.10 18.50
C ARG A 272 24.49 -3.55 18.50
#